data_d29fedc3937b2182011bb02162d7c847
#
_entry.id   d29fedc3937b2182011bb02162d7c847
#
_cell.length_a   1.000
_cell.length_b   1.000
_cell.length_c   1.000
_cell.angle_alpha   90.00
_cell.angle_beta   90.00
_cell.angle_gamma   90.00
#
_symmetry.space_group_name_H-M   'P 1'
#
loop_
_entity.id
_entity.type
_entity.pdbx_description
1 polymer ?
#
loop_
_entity_poly.entity_id
_entity_poly.type
_entity_poly.pdbx_seq_one_letter_code
_entity_poly.pdbx_strand_id
1 'polypeptide(L)' 'MSPRLTLEPVDTVPSDSQVCHYDELSEDAKEELPLLTVSDDVCVDGSIANGFQNCDLVKYTDYYEVSVV' A
#
# COMPACT_ATOMS: atom_id res chain seq x y z
N MET A 1 3.23 -15.26 -12.09
CA MET A 1 4.12 -14.12 -11.82
C MET A 1 3.65 -13.39 -10.58
N SER A 2 4.59 -12.93 -9.78
CA SER A 2 4.25 -12.20 -8.57
C SER A 2 3.87 -10.76 -8.92
N PRO A 3 2.84 -10.21 -8.30
CA PRO A 3 2.48 -8.82 -8.52
C PRO A 3 3.52 -7.89 -7.91
N ARG A 4 3.62 -6.71 -8.47
CA ARG A 4 4.48 -5.67 -7.94
C ARG A 4 3.62 -4.63 -7.28
N LEU A 5 4.02 -4.27 -6.08
CA LEU A 5 3.33 -3.26 -5.29
C LEU A 5 4.27 -2.08 -5.08
N THR A 6 3.80 -0.89 -5.42
CA THR A 6 4.56 0.33 -5.22
C THR A 6 3.77 1.30 -4.38
N LEU A 7 4.46 2.02 -3.51
CA LEU A 7 3.87 3.09 -2.70
C LEU A 7 4.58 4.38 -3.04
N GLU A 8 3.79 5.41 -3.29
CA GLU A 8 4.33 6.72 -3.63
C GLU A 8 3.74 7.77 -2.70
N PRO A 9 4.58 8.55 -2.02
CA PRO A 9 4.07 9.56 -1.10
C PRO A 9 3.31 10.65 -1.85
N VAL A 10 2.21 11.09 -1.26
CA VAL A 10 1.36 12.13 -1.85
C VAL A 10 1.09 13.20 -0.80
N ASP A 11 0.95 14.43 -1.25
CA ASP A 11 0.68 15.56 -0.37
C ASP A 11 -0.81 15.77 -0.12
N THR A 12 -1.65 15.33 -1.06
CA THR A 12 -3.08 15.52 -0.97
C THR A 12 -3.81 14.21 -1.19
N VAL A 13 -4.96 14.09 -0.53
CA VAL A 13 -5.80 12.91 -0.64
C VAL A 13 -7.09 13.33 -1.34
N PRO A 14 -7.38 12.78 -2.54
CA PRO A 14 -8.65 13.07 -3.20
C PRO A 14 -9.83 12.63 -2.34
N SER A 15 -10.89 13.41 -2.34
CA SER A 15 -12.04 13.16 -1.47
C SER A 15 -12.78 11.87 -1.81
N ASP A 16 -12.65 11.41 -3.03
CA ASP A 16 -13.32 10.18 -3.49
C ASP A 16 -12.40 8.96 -3.44
N SER A 17 -11.21 9.10 -2.85
CA SER A 17 -10.27 7.99 -2.74
C SER A 17 -10.57 7.16 -1.51
N GLN A 18 -10.32 5.85 -1.63
CA GLN A 18 -10.45 4.92 -0.52
C GLN A 18 -9.13 4.88 0.23
N VAL A 19 -9.13 5.38 1.45
CA VAL A 19 -7.92 5.41 2.28
C VAL A 19 -8.01 4.30 3.33
N CYS A 20 -6.99 3.45 3.36
CA CYS A 20 -6.85 2.42 4.38
C CYS A 20 -5.80 2.86 5.38
N HIS A 21 -6.11 2.74 6.66
CA HIS A 21 -5.16 3.06 7.71
C HIS A 21 -4.28 1.85 8.01
N TYR A 22 -3.04 2.11 8.38
CA TYR A 22 -2.09 1.05 8.69
C TYR A 22 -2.66 0.05 9.71
N ASP A 23 -3.35 0.54 10.73
CA ASP A 23 -3.91 -0.30 11.79
C ASP A 23 -5.02 -1.23 11.29
N GLU A 24 -5.63 -0.92 10.16
CA GLU A 24 -6.71 -1.72 9.60
C GLU A 24 -6.21 -2.82 8.68
N LEU A 25 -4.92 -2.81 8.33
CA LEU A 25 -4.34 -3.80 7.44
C LEU A 25 -4.15 -5.14 8.16
N SER A 26 -4.07 -6.21 7.37
CA SER A 26 -3.73 -7.52 7.91
C SER A 26 -2.29 -7.49 8.43
N GLU A 27 -1.94 -8.46 9.28
CA GLU A 27 -0.60 -8.52 9.84
C GLU A 27 0.47 -8.64 8.76
N ASP A 28 0.21 -9.43 7.73
CA ASP A 28 1.14 -9.59 6.62
C ASP A 28 1.36 -8.27 5.89
N ALA A 29 0.28 -7.53 5.64
CA ALA A 29 0.37 -6.24 4.99
C ALA A 29 1.10 -5.23 5.86
N LYS A 30 0.85 -5.26 7.17
CA LYS A 30 1.54 -4.37 8.12
C LYS A 30 3.04 -4.60 8.12
N GLU A 31 3.46 -5.86 8.04
CA GLU A 31 4.88 -6.20 8.04
C GLU A 31 5.57 -5.75 6.75
N GLU A 32 4.86 -5.80 5.63
CA GLU A 32 5.43 -5.41 4.35
C GLU A 32 5.47 -3.89 4.17
N LEU A 33 4.56 -3.17 4.80
CA LEU A 33 4.42 -1.73 4.58
C LEU A 33 5.71 -0.95 4.83
N PRO A 34 6.43 -1.14 5.94
CA PRO A 34 7.70 -0.44 6.14
C PRO A 34 8.74 -0.74 5.06
N LEU A 35 8.75 -1.97 4.55
CA LEU A 35 9.67 -2.34 3.47
C LEU A 35 9.28 -1.65 2.17
N LEU A 36 7.98 -1.51 1.92
CA LEU A 36 7.48 -0.86 0.71
C LEU A 36 7.78 0.63 0.70
N THR A 37 7.85 1.24 1.88
CA THR A 37 8.14 2.68 1.97
C THR A 37 9.60 3.01 1.70
N VAL A 38 10.51 2.05 1.89
CA VAL A 38 11.93 2.26 1.65
C VAL A 38 12.39 1.72 0.30
N SER A 39 11.55 0.94 -0.38
CA SER A 39 11.84 0.40 -1.70
C SER A 39 10.82 0.90 -2.70
N ASP A 40 11.29 1.29 -3.89
CA ASP A 40 10.41 1.83 -4.91
C ASP A 40 9.57 0.74 -5.58
N ASP A 41 10.04 -0.49 -5.57
CA ASP A 41 9.44 -1.56 -6.36
C ASP A 41 9.70 -2.89 -5.68
N VAL A 42 8.67 -3.47 -5.11
CA VAL A 42 8.78 -4.72 -4.36
C VAL A 42 7.78 -5.72 -4.90
N CYS A 43 8.27 -6.93 -5.18
CA CYS A 43 7.40 -8.05 -5.53
C CYS A 43 6.82 -8.63 -4.24
N VAL A 44 5.50 -8.80 -4.19
CA VAL A 44 4.81 -9.33 -3.02
C VAL A 44 3.98 -10.54 -3.41
N ASP A 45 3.57 -11.30 -2.40
CA ASP A 45 2.63 -12.40 -2.63
C ASP A 45 1.26 -11.86 -3.03
N GLY A 46 0.52 -12.66 -3.78
CA GLY A 46 -0.81 -12.27 -4.21
C GLY A 46 -1.74 -11.94 -3.06
N SER A 47 -1.60 -12.64 -1.93
CA SER A 47 -2.41 -12.37 -0.76
C SER A 47 -2.13 -10.99 -0.15
N ILE A 48 -0.87 -10.56 -0.20
CA ILE A 48 -0.48 -9.24 0.28
C ILE A 48 -0.99 -8.16 -0.69
N ALA A 49 -0.82 -8.40 -1.98
CA ALA A 49 -1.33 -7.48 -3.00
C ALA A 49 -2.86 -7.33 -2.89
N ASN A 50 -3.56 -8.44 -2.63
CA ASN A 50 -5.01 -8.39 -2.44
C ASN A 50 -5.41 -7.55 -1.24
N GLY A 51 -4.59 -7.55 -0.20
CA GLY A 51 -4.84 -6.73 0.98
C GLY A 51 -4.83 -5.24 0.69
N PHE A 52 -4.13 -4.84 -0.37
CA PHE A 52 -4.05 -3.44 -0.77
C PHE A 52 -4.94 -3.07 -1.95
N GLN A 53 -5.56 -4.06 -2.61
CA GLN A 53 -6.35 -3.80 -3.82
C GLN A 53 -7.56 -2.93 -3.59
N ASN A 54 -8.15 -3.01 -2.40
CA ASN A 54 -9.32 -2.22 -2.06
C ASN A 54 -8.98 -0.81 -1.61
N CYS A 55 -7.69 -0.49 -1.57
CA CYS A 55 -7.21 0.79 -1.10
C CYS A 55 -6.62 1.58 -2.26
N ASP A 56 -7.01 2.81 -2.41
CA ASP A 56 -6.36 3.73 -3.34
C ASP A 56 -5.13 4.34 -2.69
N LEU A 57 -5.22 4.59 -1.38
CA LEU A 57 -4.17 5.19 -0.59
C LEU A 57 -4.04 4.46 0.74
N VAL A 58 -2.86 4.50 1.31
CA VAL A 58 -2.60 3.94 2.64
C VAL A 58 -2.01 5.04 3.52
N LYS A 59 -2.58 5.19 4.71
CA LYS A 59 -2.06 6.10 5.72
C LYS A 59 -1.15 5.33 6.67
N TYR A 60 0.13 5.66 6.64
CA TYR A 60 1.12 5.10 7.56
C TYR A 60 1.72 6.25 8.37
N THR A 61 2.93 6.70 8.07
CA THR A 61 3.47 7.95 8.62
C THR A 61 2.98 9.13 7.78
N ASP A 62 2.85 8.89 6.48
CA ASP A 62 2.29 9.83 5.52
C ASP A 62 1.27 9.09 4.68
N TYR A 63 0.63 9.80 3.75
CA TYR A 63 -0.27 9.16 2.79
C TYR A 63 0.55 8.66 1.61
N TYR A 64 0.27 7.42 1.21
CA TYR A 64 0.95 6.78 0.09
C TYR A 64 -0.08 6.29 -0.91
N GLU A 65 0.15 6.59 -2.18
CA GLU A 65 -0.67 6.05 -3.25
C GLU A 65 -0.23 4.62 -3.55
N VAL A 66 -1.20 3.72 -3.61
CA VAL A 66 -0.94 2.30 -3.84
C VAL A 66 -1.11 1.98 -5.32
N SER A 67 -0.09 1.35 -5.88
CA SER A 67 -0.14 0.88 -7.26
C SER A 67 0.22 -0.60 -7.30
N VAL A 68 -0.63 -1.40 -7.93
CA VAL A 68 -0.39 -2.84 -8.09
C VAL A 68 -0.34 -3.14 -9.59
N VAL A 69 0.73 -3.77 -10.01
CA VAL A 69 0.95 -4.11 -11.42
C VAL A 69 1.03 -5.61 -11.62
#